data_76d36ed21f07ce42f447be669c308dc6
#
_entry.id   76d36ed21f07ce42f447be669c308dc6
#
_cell.length_a   1.000
_cell.length_b   1.000
_cell.length_c   1.000
_cell.angle_alpha   90.00
_cell.angle_beta   90.00
_cell.angle_gamma   90.00
#
_symmetry.space_group_name_H-M   'P 1'
#
loop_
_entity.id
_entity.type
_entity.pdbx_description
1 polymer ?
#
loop_
_entity_poly.entity_id
_entity_poly.type
_entity_poly.pdbx_seq_one_letter_code
_entity_poly.pdbx_strand_id
1 'polypeptide(L)'
;MSVYAIAQLWIHDPMTYGRYVARFMDVFKNYKGRVLVADENPVVLEGAWDGNKVVVVSFPDEASFRDWAESQEYLEIATDRKAGARSVIVLVKGIPSRTEVAKTG
;
A
#
# COMPACT_ATOMS: atom_id res chain seq x y z
N MET A 1 -10.00 14.53 -0.49
CA MET A 1 -8.88 14.29 0.46
C MET A 1 -8.22 12.97 0.13
N SER A 2 -6.92 12.99 -0.06
CA SER A 2 -6.18 11.77 -0.39
C SER A 2 -6.15 10.81 0.81
N VAL A 3 -6.13 9.53 0.49
CA VAL A 3 -5.93 8.49 1.48
C VAL A 3 -4.68 7.69 1.14
N TYR A 4 -4.07 7.08 2.15
CA TYR A 4 -2.83 6.34 1.99
C TYR A 4 -3.00 4.97 2.63
N ALA A 5 -2.66 3.93 1.89
CA ALA A 5 -2.56 2.59 2.45
C ALA A 5 -1.10 2.34 2.77
N ILE A 6 -0.82 2.04 4.03
CA ILE A 6 0.53 1.78 4.52
C ILE A 6 0.60 0.32 4.90
N ALA A 7 1.50 -0.41 4.27
CA ALA A 7 1.69 -1.84 4.52
C ALA A 7 3.06 -2.08 5.12
N GLN A 8 3.08 -2.78 6.25
CA GLN A 8 4.29 -3.35 6.82
C GLN A 8 4.25 -4.84 6.55
N LEU A 9 5.31 -5.39 5.96
CA LEU A 9 5.34 -6.78 5.54
C LEU A 9 6.50 -7.52 6.17
N TRP A 10 6.23 -8.78 6.52
CA TRP A 10 7.23 -9.77 6.93
C TRP A 10 7.23 -10.87 5.88
N ILE A 11 8.16 -10.78 4.92
CA ILE A 11 8.23 -11.72 3.80
C ILE A 11 8.96 -12.96 4.26
N HIS A 12 8.24 -14.10 4.29
CA HIS A 12 8.82 -15.38 4.69
C HIS A 12 9.02 -16.35 3.52
N ASP A 13 8.36 -16.09 2.38
CA ASP A 13 8.56 -16.86 1.15
C ASP A 13 8.74 -15.87 0.00
N PRO A 14 10.00 -15.45 -0.27
CA PRO A 14 10.27 -14.45 -1.29
C PRO A 14 9.84 -14.85 -2.68
N MET A 15 9.88 -16.13 -3.02
CA MET A 15 9.47 -16.59 -4.35
C MET A 15 7.97 -16.40 -4.56
N THR A 16 7.17 -16.81 -3.59
CA THR A 16 5.71 -16.65 -3.66
C THR A 16 5.32 -15.17 -3.64
N TYR A 17 5.94 -14.40 -2.74
CA TYR A 17 5.70 -12.97 -2.68
C TYR A 17 6.12 -12.29 -3.99
N GLY A 18 7.20 -12.74 -4.61
CA GLY A 18 7.69 -12.22 -5.89
C GLY A 18 6.67 -12.37 -7.02
N ARG A 19 5.85 -13.40 -7.00
CA ARG A 19 4.77 -13.55 -7.98
C ARG A 19 3.74 -12.42 -7.84
N TYR A 20 3.44 -12.02 -6.61
CA TYR A 20 2.58 -10.88 -6.35
C TYR A 20 3.19 -9.60 -6.91
N VAL A 21 4.46 -9.34 -6.61
CA VAL A 21 5.16 -8.15 -7.09
C VAL A 21 5.18 -8.09 -8.62
N ALA A 22 5.43 -9.22 -9.26
CA ALA A 22 5.51 -9.28 -10.72
C ALA A 22 4.19 -8.91 -11.41
N ARG A 23 3.06 -9.17 -10.76
CA ARG A 23 1.72 -8.91 -11.33
C ARG A 23 1.09 -7.63 -10.80
N PHE A 24 1.70 -7.01 -9.80
CA PHE A 24 1.09 -5.87 -9.10
C PHE A 24 0.74 -4.72 -10.05
N MET A 25 1.70 -4.24 -10.83
CA MET A 25 1.48 -3.07 -11.70
C MET A 25 0.51 -3.36 -12.84
N ASP A 26 0.41 -4.60 -13.31
CA ASP A 26 -0.55 -4.96 -14.36
C ASP A 26 -1.99 -4.75 -13.89
N VAL A 27 -2.24 -4.96 -12.59
CA VAL A 27 -3.55 -4.70 -11.99
C VAL A 27 -3.67 -3.23 -11.57
N PHE A 28 -2.68 -2.73 -10.84
CA PHE A 28 -2.73 -1.42 -10.20
C PHE A 28 -2.88 -0.28 -11.19
N LYS A 29 -2.26 -0.39 -12.37
CA LYS A 29 -2.31 0.65 -13.41
C LYS A 29 -3.73 0.96 -13.90
N ASN A 30 -4.68 0.07 -13.68
CA ASN A 30 -6.07 0.24 -14.11
C ASN A 30 -6.89 1.06 -13.10
N TYR A 31 -6.29 1.48 -12.02
CA TYR A 31 -6.97 2.18 -10.93
C TYR A 31 -6.31 3.53 -10.66
N LYS A 32 -6.90 4.31 -9.78
CA LYS A 32 -6.50 5.71 -9.55
C LYS A 32 -5.39 5.87 -8.50
N GLY A 33 -4.68 4.79 -8.21
CA GLY A 33 -3.64 4.82 -7.19
C GLY A 33 -2.28 5.21 -7.70
N ARG A 34 -1.39 5.55 -6.77
CA ARG A 34 0.02 5.83 -7.03
C ARG A 34 0.85 5.11 -5.98
N VAL A 35 1.92 4.44 -6.41
CA VAL A 35 2.89 3.88 -5.49
C VAL A 35 3.85 4.97 -5.08
N LEU A 36 3.92 5.27 -3.80
CA LEU A 36 4.80 6.31 -3.27
C LEU A 36 6.08 5.74 -2.67
N VAL A 37 5.97 4.57 -2.02
CA VAL A 37 7.09 3.94 -1.33
C VAL A 37 7.01 2.43 -1.53
N ALA A 38 8.15 1.82 -1.80
CA ALA A 38 8.31 0.37 -1.80
C ALA A 38 9.75 0.10 -1.38
N ASP A 39 10.00 0.01 -0.07
CA ASP A 39 11.35 -0.09 0.48
C ASP A 39 11.50 -1.39 1.27
N GLU A 40 12.46 -2.21 0.88
CA GLU A 40 12.70 -3.51 1.50
C GLU A 40 13.68 -3.43 2.67
N ASN A 41 14.26 -2.27 2.93
CA ASN A 41 15.25 -2.10 3.98
C ASN A 41 15.19 -0.69 4.58
N PRO A 42 14.08 -0.33 5.24
CA PRO A 42 13.97 1.01 5.81
C PRO A 42 15.01 1.24 6.92
N VAL A 43 15.52 2.45 6.99
CA VAL A 43 16.50 2.85 8.01
C VAL A 43 15.75 3.25 9.27
N VAL A 44 16.01 2.56 10.36
CA VAL A 44 15.37 2.86 11.65
C VAL A 44 16.12 4.03 12.30
N LEU A 45 15.41 5.11 12.53
CA LEU A 45 15.98 6.30 13.17
C LEU A 45 15.74 6.30 14.69
N GLU A 46 14.64 5.71 15.11
CA GLU A 46 14.28 5.67 16.52
C GLU A 46 13.31 4.50 16.72
N GLY A 47 13.49 3.78 17.81
CA GLY A 47 12.61 2.67 18.16
C GLY A 47 12.96 1.38 17.44
N ALA A 48 11.98 0.50 17.33
CA ALA A 48 12.14 -0.81 16.71
C ALA A 48 11.24 -0.96 15.49
N TRP A 49 11.79 -1.55 14.44
CA TRP A 49 11.05 -1.90 13.23
C TRP A 49 11.44 -3.33 12.86
N ASP A 50 10.51 -4.25 12.92
CA ASP A 50 10.80 -5.67 12.72
C ASP A 50 10.27 -6.24 11.40
N GLY A 51 9.68 -5.41 10.54
CA GLY A 51 9.24 -5.82 9.21
C GLY A 51 10.37 -5.75 8.18
N ASN A 52 10.22 -6.50 7.09
CA ASN A 52 11.18 -6.50 5.99
C ASN A 52 10.92 -5.40 4.98
N LYS A 53 9.68 -4.98 4.82
CA LYS A 53 9.30 -4.10 3.73
C LYS A 53 8.20 -3.15 4.16
N VAL A 54 8.26 -1.94 3.65
CA VAL A 54 7.18 -0.97 3.79
C VAL A 54 6.72 -0.53 2.41
N VAL A 55 5.40 -0.49 2.21
CA VAL A 55 4.80 -0.01 0.96
C VAL A 55 3.78 1.05 1.33
N VAL A 56 3.80 2.16 0.58
CA VAL A 56 2.79 3.20 0.72
C VAL A 56 2.21 3.47 -0.66
N VAL A 57 0.90 3.37 -0.77
CA VAL A 57 0.18 3.76 -1.98
C VAL A 57 -0.83 4.84 -1.63
N SER A 58 -1.11 5.74 -2.56
CA SER A 58 -2.09 6.80 -2.35
C SER A 58 -3.22 6.69 -3.35
N PHE A 59 -4.39 7.16 -2.95
CA PHE A 59 -5.58 7.26 -3.79
C PHE A 59 -6.24 8.62 -3.54
N PRO A 60 -6.97 9.16 -4.51
CA PRO A 60 -7.62 10.47 -4.31
C PRO A 60 -8.70 10.45 -3.23
N ASP A 61 -9.30 9.28 -2.96
CA ASP A 61 -10.31 9.11 -1.94
C ASP A 61 -10.43 7.62 -1.56
N GLU A 62 -11.22 7.36 -0.53
CA GLU A 62 -11.40 5.99 -0.04
C GLU A 62 -12.15 5.12 -1.05
N ALA A 63 -13.12 5.68 -1.78
CA ALA A 63 -13.86 4.92 -2.78
C ALA A 63 -12.93 4.37 -3.87
N SER A 64 -11.99 5.20 -4.35
CA SER A 64 -11.00 4.78 -5.34
C SER A 64 -10.07 3.69 -4.79
N PHE A 65 -9.69 3.79 -3.51
CA PHE A 65 -8.91 2.75 -2.86
C PHE A 65 -9.68 1.42 -2.83
N ARG A 66 -10.97 1.46 -2.45
CA ARG A 66 -11.77 0.25 -2.37
C ARG A 66 -12.04 -0.36 -3.74
N ASP A 67 -12.20 0.46 -4.76
CA ASP A 67 -12.35 -0.04 -6.13
C ASP A 67 -11.20 -0.97 -6.52
N TRP A 68 -9.99 -0.61 -6.12
CA TRP A 68 -8.82 -1.44 -6.37
C TRP A 68 -8.72 -2.61 -5.38
N ALA A 69 -8.77 -2.32 -4.09
CA ALA A 69 -8.51 -3.32 -3.05
C ALA A 69 -9.53 -4.45 -3.02
N GLU A 70 -10.76 -4.16 -3.43
CA GLU A 70 -11.86 -5.13 -3.46
C GLU A 70 -12.11 -5.70 -4.85
N SER A 71 -11.31 -5.32 -5.85
CA SER A 71 -11.46 -5.83 -7.21
C SER A 71 -11.10 -7.30 -7.27
N GLN A 72 -11.78 -8.03 -8.17
CA GLN A 72 -11.48 -9.44 -8.39
C GLN A 72 -10.04 -9.64 -8.81
N GLU A 73 -9.53 -8.75 -9.66
CA GLU A 73 -8.15 -8.80 -10.15
C GLU A 73 -7.14 -8.70 -9.02
N TYR A 74 -7.35 -7.74 -8.10
CA TYR A 74 -6.43 -7.59 -6.97
C TYR A 74 -6.54 -8.77 -5.99
N LEU A 75 -7.75 -9.23 -5.72
CA LEU A 75 -7.95 -10.36 -4.81
C LEU A 75 -7.23 -11.62 -5.29
N GLU A 76 -7.18 -11.83 -6.60
CA GLU A 76 -6.46 -12.97 -7.18
C GLU A 76 -4.95 -12.87 -6.89
N ILE A 77 -4.31 -11.73 -7.17
CA ILE A 77 -2.88 -11.61 -6.93
C ILE A 77 -2.55 -11.53 -5.44
N ALA A 78 -3.46 -11.01 -4.62
CA ALA A 78 -3.27 -10.92 -3.18
C ALA A 78 -3.15 -12.29 -2.50
N THR A 79 -3.61 -13.35 -3.15
CA THR A 79 -3.41 -14.72 -2.68
C THR A 79 -1.92 -15.02 -2.49
N ASP A 80 -1.08 -14.63 -3.45
CA ASP A 80 0.36 -14.82 -3.36
C ASP A 80 0.99 -13.93 -2.29
N ARG A 81 0.49 -12.70 -2.12
CA ARG A 81 0.97 -11.83 -1.04
C ARG A 81 0.71 -12.46 0.32
N LYS A 82 -0.50 -12.96 0.52
CA LYS A 82 -0.90 -13.58 1.79
C LYS A 82 -0.17 -14.89 2.06
N ALA A 83 0.13 -15.65 1.00
CA ALA A 83 0.86 -16.90 1.13
C ALA A 83 2.35 -16.67 1.37
N GLY A 84 2.92 -15.57 0.86
CA GLY A 84 4.35 -15.31 0.92
C GLY A 84 4.78 -14.34 2.01
N ALA A 85 3.84 -13.63 2.64
CA ALA A 85 4.16 -12.62 3.64
C ALA A 85 3.05 -12.47 4.66
N ARG A 86 3.44 -12.13 5.89
CA ARG A 86 2.50 -11.58 6.88
C ARG A 86 2.44 -10.08 6.65
N SER A 87 1.27 -9.48 6.75
CA SER A 87 1.09 -8.06 6.48
C SER A 87 0.26 -7.40 7.57
N VAL A 88 0.60 -6.15 7.87
CA VAL A 88 -0.25 -5.24 8.62
C VAL A 88 -0.48 -4.04 7.70
N ILE A 89 -1.74 -3.77 7.38
CA ILE A 89 -2.10 -2.72 6.43
C ILE A 89 -3.10 -1.79 7.09
N VAL A 90 -2.82 -0.49 7.03
CA VAL A 90 -3.73 0.53 7.55
C VAL A 90 -4.05 1.52 6.45
N LEU A 91 -5.26 2.05 6.47
CA LEU A 91 -5.66 3.14 5.59
C LEU A 91 -5.73 4.41 6.43
N VAL A 92 -4.97 5.41 6.04
CA VAL A 92 -4.91 6.68 6.75
C VAL A 92 -5.33 7.82 5.83
N LYS A 93 -5.86 8.88 6.41
CA LYS A 93 -6.30 10.05 5.66
C LYS A 93 -5.16 11.05 5.61
N GLY A 94 -4.95 11.65 4.43
CA GLY A 94 -4.02 12.75 4.28
C GLY A 94 -4.56 13.99 4.98
N ILE A 95 -3.66 14.89 5.29
CA ILE A 95 -4.07 16.22 5.76
C ILE A 95 -4.70 16.97 4.59
N PRO A 96 -5.67 17.86 4.82
CA PRO A 96 -6.27 18.66 3.76
C PRO A 96 -5.20 19.46 3.01
N SER A 97 -5.47 19.76 1.73
CA SER A 97 -4.59 20.61 0.96
C SER A 97 -4.48 21.99 1.61
N ARG A 98 -3.44 22.74 1.25
CA ARG A 98 -3.24 24.10 1.77
C ARG A 98 -4.51 24.95 1.56
N THR A 99 -5.16 24.81 0.40
CA THR A 99 -6.37 25.55 0.11
C THR A 99 -7.50 25.18 1.04
N GLU A 100 -7.69 23.90 1.31
CA GLU A 100 -8.71 23.41 2.26
C GLU A 100 -8.44 23.90 3.67
N VAL A 101 -7.18 23.85 4.10
CA VAL A 101 -6.78 24.33 5.42
C VAL A 101 -7.05 25.82 5.53
N ALA A 102 -6.74 26.61 4.49
CA ALA A 102 -6.99 28.04 4.49
C ALA A 102 -8.47 28.37 4.59
N LYS A 103 -9.35 27.52 4.00
CA LYS A 103 -10.80 27.72 4.07
C LYS A 103 -11.36 27.41 5.43
N THR A 104 -10.76 26.49 6.14
CA THR A 104 -11.26 26.04 7.45
C THR A 104 -10.59 26.75 8.62
N GLY A 105 -9.45 27.34 8.37
CA GLY A 105 -8.70 28.04 9.39
C GLY A 105 -8.98 29.51 9.42
#